data_23bc1031736827e544eda9be09fa1175
#
_entry.id   23bc1031736827e544eda9be09fa1175
#
_cell.length_a   1.000
_cell.length_b   1.000
_cell.length_c   1.000
_cell.angle_alpha   90.00
_cell.angle_beta   90.00
_cell.angle_gamma   90.00
#
_symmetry.space_group_name_H-M   'P 1'
#
loop_
_entity.id
_entity.type
_entity.pdbx_description
1 polymer ?
#
loop_
_entity_poly.entity_id
_entity_poly.type
_entity_poly.pdbx_seq_one_letter_code
_entity_poly.pdbx_strand_id
1 'polypeptide(L)'
;MHDFLILPPKIAIFDPKIVKFNKQYNMKRVLGLGNALTDILLQVSEGDLREIGFPKGSMNLIDAEKLEQLQARFISVRKHLVAGGSASNTVTTIAQLGGKAAFIGKIGCDEVGNFYREDLIKNNVTPLLLTSSLMSGCCIVLITPDGERTFCTYLGAAADLRAEDIRKEAFVGYDICHVEGYLVQDHELIEKALRTAKEQGCTVSLDLASYNVVNENHQFLKDLIYKYVDIVFANEDESFAYTHLNPEEAVENIAGQCDIAIVKVGKRGSYVRQGNQLHHIGAITSNCLDSTGAGDLYAGGFLHALSDGFDLRRCGEIGTIAAGRVVEIVGTKLPEETWDEIRRICALYRGFMHKLKF
;
A
#
# COMPACT_ATOMS: atom_id res chain seq x y z
N MET A 1 12.09 28.68 1.32
CA MET A 1 11.14 28.85 0.19
C MET A 1 10.43 27.51 0.05
N HIS A 2 9.15 27.44 0.41
CA HIS A 2 8.39 26.20 0.31
C HIS A 2 8.00 26.00 -1.15
N ASP A 3 8.62 25.01 -1.80
CA ASP A 3 8.21 24.58 -3.14
C ASP A 3 6.89 23.81 -3.04
N PHE A 4 5.78 24.54 -3.15
CA PHE A 4 4.48 23.92 -3.38
C PHE A 4 4.48 23.34 -4.79
N LEU A 5 4.01 22.09 -4.93
CA LEU A 5 3.78 21.49 -6.25
C LEU A 5 2.73 22.33 -6.98
N ILE A 6 3.18 23.24 -7.84
CA ILE A 6 2.29 24.03 -8.70
C ILE A 6 1.85 23.10 -9.83
N LEU A 7 0.64 22.56 -9.73
CA LEU A 7 0.01 21.92 -10.89
C LEU A 7 -0.05 22.96 -12.02
N PRO A 8 0.30 22.62 -13.26
CA PRO A 8 0.28 23.56 -14.36
C PRO A 8 -1.10 24.19 -14.52
N PRO A 9 -1.20 25.50 -14.81
CA PRO A 9 -2.47 26.20 -14.94
C PRO A 9 -3.30 25.56 -16.06
N LYS A 10 -4.61 25.45 -15.85
CA LYS A 10 -5.68 24.96 -16.74
C LYS A 10 -5.20 24.51 -18.13
N ILE A 11 -5.08 23.20 -18.29
CA ILE A 11 -4.64 22.57 -19.54
C ILE A 11 -5.65 22.91 -20.62
N ALA A 12 -5.18 23.56 -21.68
CA ALA A 12 -5.94 23.80 -22.90
C ALA A 12 -6.46 22.46 -23.47
N ILE A 13 -7.67 22.48 -23.97
CA ILE A 13 -8.39 21.35 -24.56
C ILE A 13 -7.49 20.59 -25.53
N PHE A 14 -7.10 19.37 -25.16
CA PHE A 14 -6.24 18.51 -25.98
C PHE A 14 -7.11 17.73 -26.97
N ASP A 15 -6.73 17.75 -28.23
CA ASP A 15 -7.34 16.94 -29.31
C ASP A 15 -7.06 15.44 -29.07
N PRO A 16 -8.10 14.58 -28.90
CA PRO A 16 -7.92 13.15 -28.64
C PRO A 16 -7.22 12.38 -29.77
N LYS A 17 -6.96 13.00 -30.93
CA LYS A 17 -6.34 12.34 -32.07
C LYS A 17 -4.82 12.26 -32.07
N ILE A 18 -4.13 12.84 -31.09
CA ILE A 18 -2.65 12.91 -31.09
C ILE A 18 -1.99 11.72 -30.37
N VAL A 19 -2.72 10.82 -29.74
CA VAL A 19 -2.10 9.72 -28.98
C VAL A 19 -2.26 8.38 -29.70
N LYS A 20 -1.56 8.23 -30.85
CA LYS A 20 -1.15 6.90 -31.34
C LYS A 20 0.31 6.69 -30.96
N PHE A 21 0.57 6.27 -29.73
CA PHE A 21 1.89 5.82 -29.31
C PHE A 21 2.02 4.31 -29.52
N ASN A 22 2.58 3.92 -30.66
CA ASN A 22 3.05 2.57 -30.94
C ASN A 22 4.55 2.47 -30.63
N LYS A 23 4.90 2.43 -29.34
CA LYS A 23 6.10 1.77 -28.86
C LYS A 23 5.70 1.05 -27.59
N GLN A 24 5.68 -0.27 -27.65
CA GLN A 24 5.41 -1.16 -26.54
C GLN A 24 6.54 -0.93 -25.50
N TYR A 25 6.34 0.05 -24.61
CA TYR A 25 7.13 0.15 -23.40
C TYR A 25 6.76 -1.08 -22.58
N ASN A 26 7.73 -1.94 -22.33
CA ASN A 26 7.53 -3.11 -21.50
C ASN A 26 7.54 -2.63 -20.04
N MET A 27 6.40 -2.12 -19.55
CA MET A 27 6.22 -1.72 -18.15
C MET A 27 6.54 -2.92 -17.27
N LYS A 28 7.35 -2.71 -16.24
CA LYS A 28 7.71 -3.72 -15.26
C LYS A 28 6.46 -4.25 -14.54
N ARG A 29 6.48 -5.54 -14.23
CA ARG A 29 5.39 -6.22 -13.51
C ARG A 29 5.67 -6.18 -12.02
N VAL A 30 4.66 -5.85 -11.22
CA VAL A 30 4.79 -5.73 -9.76
C VAL A 30 4.01 -6.84 -9.07
N LEU A 31 4.64 -7.49 -8.12
CA LEU A 31 4.06 -8.49 -7.25
C LEU A 31 3.95 -7.92 -5.83
N GLY A 32 2.75 -7.90 -5.26
CA GLY A 32 2.53 -7.59 -3.85
C GLY A 32 2.47 -8.86 -3.02
N LEU A 33 2.96 -8.80 -1.79
CA LEU A 33 2.85 -9.90 -0.83
C LEU A 33 2.48 -9.32 0.54
N GLY A 34 1.37 -9.80 1.13
CA GLY A 34 0.86 -9.27 2.37
C GLY A 34 -0.38 -9.96 2.91
N ASN A 35 -0.96 -9.39 3.95
CA ASN A 35 -2.17 -9.89 4.58
C ASN A 35 -3.40 -9.60 3.72
N ALA A 36 -4.16 -10.63 3.37
CA ALA A 36 -5.43 -10.51 2.68
C ALA A 36 -6.53 -10.19 3.70
N LEU A 37 -6.83 -8.91 3.90
CA LEU A 37 -7.81 -8.42 4.87
C LEU A 37 -9.00 -7.76 4.16
N THR A 38 -10.22 -8.06 4.62
CA THR A 38 -11.43 -7.39 4.15
C THR A 38 -12.02 -6.54 5.27
N ASP A 39 -12.17 -5.24 5.03
CA ASP A 39 -12.86 -4.36 5.96
C ASP A 39 -14.37 -4.54 5.83
N ILE A 40 -15.05 -4.78 6.96
CA ILE A 40 -16.49 -4.93 7.08
C ILE A 40 -17.03 -3.72 7.84
N LEU A 41 -17.51 -2.73 7.09
CA LEU A 41 -17.99 -1.48 7.67
C LEU A 41 -19.40 -1.63 8.18
N LEU A 42 -19.63 -1.31 9.47
CA LEU A 42 -20.91 -1.38 10.16
C LEU A 42 -21.24 -0.04 10.83
N GLN A 43 -22.42 0.51 10.53
CA GLN A 43 -22.96 1.63 11.29
C GLN A 43 -23.56 1.10 12.59
N VAL A 44 -23.09 1.59 13.73
CA VAL A 44 -23.51 1.14 15.06
C VAL A 44 -23.87 2.31 15.97
N SER A 45 -24.66 2.07 17.00
CA SER A 45 -24.95 3.07 18.03
C SER A 45 -23.81 3.16 19.05
N GLU A 46 -23.77 4.29 19.79
CA GLU A 46 -22.89 4.44 20.96
C GLU A 46 -23.18 3.38 22.05
N GLY A 47 -24.42 2.91 22.13
CA GLY A 47 -24.84 1.84 23.03
C GLY A 47 -24.18 0.51 22.65
N ASP A 48 -24.25 0.16 21.37
CA ASP A 48 -23.63 -1.05 20.84
C ASP A 48 -22.13 -1.08 21.13
N LEU A 49 -21.43 0.03 20.88
CA LEU A 49 -19.98 0.10 21.11
C LEU A 49 -19.64 -0.11 22.59
N ARG A 50 -20.39 0.53 23.51
CA ARG A 50 -20.19 0.34 24.95
C ARG A 50 -20.39 -1.11 25.41
N GLU A 51 -21.41 -1.79 24.86
CA GLU A 51 -21.68 -3.20 25.21
C GLU A 51 -20.62 -4.16 24.67
N ILE A 52 -19.97 -3.84 23.54
CA ILE A 52 -18.85 -4.61 22.99
C ILE A 52 -17.60 -4.49 23.89
N GLY A 53 -17.45 -3.34 24.60
CA GLY A 53 -16.42 -3.11 25.60
C GLY A 53 -15.07 -2.68 25.05
N PHE A 54 -14.98 -2.31 23.76
CA PHE A 54 -13.75 -1.74 23.19
C PHE A 54 -13.73 -0.21 23.34
N PRO A 55 -12.58 0.38 23.62
CA PRO A 55 -12.44 1.84 23.62
C PRO A 55 -12.76 2.41 22.23
N LYS A 56 -13.58 3.46 22.20
CA LYS A 56 -13.91 4.17 20.96
C LYS A 56 -12.65 4.69 20.27
N GLY A 57 -12.56 4.52 18.96
CA GLY A 57 -11.41 4.94 18.17
C GLY A 57 -10.20 4.00 18.25
N SER A 58 -10.29 2.88 18.98
CA SER A 58 -9.18 1.95 19.15
C SER A 58 -9.07 0.91 18.03
N MET A 59 -7.87 0.35 17.87
CA MET A 59 -7.63 -0.85 17.08
C MET A 59 -7.43 -2.04 18.01
N ASN A 60 -8.19 -3.11 17.79
CA ASN A 60 -8.20 -4.29 18.65
C ASN A 60 -7.98 -5.54 17.78
N LEU A 61 -7.00 -6.36 18.14
CA LEU A 61 -6.91 -7.71 17.62
C LEU A 61 -7.92 -8.58 18.34
N ILE A 62 -8.68 -9.37 17.60
CA ILE A 62 -9.69 -10.28 18.12
C ILE A 62 -9.43 -11.72 17.64
N ASP A 63 -9.93 -12.68 18.42
CA ASP A 63 -9.92 -14.08 18.06
C ASP A 63 -11.18 -14.49 17.25
N ALA A 64 -11.25 -15.76 16.84
CA ALA A 64 -12.36 -16.29 16.07
C ALA A 64 -13.68 -16.26 16.87
N GLU A 65 -13.65 -16.53 18.16
CA GLU A 65 -14.84 -16.52 19.02
C GLU A 65 -15.46 -15.11 19.10
N LYS A 66 -14.60 -14.08 19.29
CA LYS A 66 -15.06 -12.68 19.31
C LYS A 66 -15.58 -12.24 17.95
N LEU A 67 -14.95 -12.69 16.86
CA LEU A 67 -15.43 -12.44 15.50
C LEU A 67 -16.84 -12.99 15.31
N GLU A 68 -17.08 -14.27 15.68
CA GLU A 68 -18.39 -14.90 15.57
C GLU A 68 -19.44 -14.17 16.41
N GLN A 69 -19.11 -13.76 17.64
CA GLN A 69 -19.99 -12.96 18.50
C GLN A 69 -20.39 -11.64 17.84
N LEU A 70 -19.44 -10.91 17.24
CA LEU A 70 -19.72 -9.65 16.55
C LEU A 70 -20.55 -9.87 15.28
N GLN A 71 -20.27 -10.92 14.51
CA GLN A 71 -21.04 -11.26 13.31
C GLN A 71 -22.48 -11.63 13.65
N ALA A 72 -22.70 -12.41 14.71
CA ALA A 72 -24.02 -12.77 15.20
C ALA A 72 -24.80 -11.56 15.72
N ARG A 73 -24.15 -10.68 16.50
CA ARG A 73 -24.75 -9.44 17.02
C ARG A 73 -25.26 -8.54 15.90
N PHE A 74 -24.45 -8.36 14.85
CA PHE A 74 -24.74 -7.45 13.75
C PHE A 74 -25.26 -8.14 12.48
N ILE A 75 -25.89 -9.32 12.64
CA ILE A 75 -26.37 -10.11 11.49
C ILE A 75 -27.40 -9.35 10.63
N SER A 76 -28.22 -8.50 11.25
CA SER A 76 -29.25 -7.69 10.59
C SER A 76 -28.76 -6.33 10.11
N VAL A 77 -27.53 -5.93 10.47
CA VAL A 77 -26.95 -4.65 10.05
C VAL A 77 -26.40 -4.78 8.64
N ARG A 78 -26.68 -3.79 7.79
CA ARG A 78 -26.12 -3.74 6.44
C ARG A 78 -24.61 -3.64 6.50
N LYS A 79 -23.94 -4.60 5.86
CA LYS A 79 -22.47 -4.68 5.77
C LYS A 79 -22.00 -4.07 4.45
N HIS A 80 -20.93 -3.27 4.50
CA HIS A 80 -20.20 -2.85 3.32
C HIS A 80 -18.81 -3.47 3.38
N LEU A 81 -18.49 -4.31 2.38
CA LEU A 81 -17.21 -4.98 2.28
C LEU A 81 -16.26 -4.13 1.43
N VAL A 82 -15.04 -3.96 1.88
CA VAL A 82 -13.96 -3.28 1.16
C VAL A 82 -12.70 -4.12 1.27
N ALA A 83 -12.14 -4.58 0.14
CA ALA A 83 -10.86 -5.27 0.19
C ALA A 83 -9.76 -4.27 0.60
N GLY A 84 -8.97 -4.66 1.60
CA GLY A 84 -7.91 -3.92 2.22
C GLY A 84 -6.60 -4.71 2.25
N GLY A 85 -5.73 -4.39 3.21
CA GLY A 85 -4.36 -4.89 3.31
C GLY A 85 -3.37 -3.97 2.59
N SER A 86 -2.27 -3.62 3.27
CA SER A 86 -1.33 -2.59 2.80
C SER A 86 -0.76 -2.91 1.42
N ALA A 87 -0.14 -4.09 1.25
CA ALA A 87 0.42 -4.48 -0.05
C ALA A 87 -0.66 -4.63 -1.13
N SER A 88 -1.88 -5.06 -0.76
CA SER A 88 -3.02 -5.15 -1.68
C SER A 88 -3.47 -3.78 -2.17
N ASN A 89 -3.58 -2.78 -1.29
CA ASN A 89 -3.89 -1.40 -1.66
C ASN A 89 -2.81 -0.84 -2.60
N THR A 90 -1.54 -1.11 -2.31
CA THR A 90 -0.40 -0.70 -3.13
C THR A 90 -0.49 -1.26 -4.55
N VAL A 91 -0.67 -2.58 -4.71
CA VAL A 91 -0.74 -3.20 -6.05
C VAL A 91 -2.04 -2.87 -6.78
N THR A 92 -3.14 -2.65 -6.05
CA THR A 92 -4.40 -2.16 -6.63
C THR A 92 -4.20 -0.75 -7.21
N THR A 93 -3.51 0.13 -6.50
CA THR A 93 -3.13 1.46 -7.03
C THR A 93 -2.33 1.35 -8.31
N ILE A 94 -1.35 0.45 -8.37
CA ILE A 94 -0.55 0.20 -9.59
C ILE A 94 -1.44 -0.24 -10.75
N ALA A 95 -2.36 -1.18 -10.51
CA ALA A 95 -3.27 -1.68 -11.52
C ALA A 95 -4.25 -0.60 -12.01
N GLN A 96 -4.80 0.20 -11.10
CA GLN A 96 -5.69 1.32 -11.41
C GLN A 96 -4.99 2.41 -12.24
N LEU A 97 -3.69 2.58 -12.08
CA LEU A 97 -2.88 3.47 -12.92
C LEU A 97 -2.49 2.84 -14.28
N GLY A 98 -2.93 1.61 -14.55
CA GLY A 98 -2.67 0.89 -15.81
C GLY A 98 -1.42 0.01 -15.80
N GLY A 99 -0.82 -0.20 -14.62
CA GLY A 99 0.31 -1.12 -14.42
C GLY A 99 -0.12 -2.59 -14.39
N LYS A 100 0.86 -3.48 -14.47
CA LYS A 100 0.65 -4.94 -14.36
C LYS A 100 0.97 -5.37 -12.94
N ALA A 101 -0.05 -5.81 -12.20
CA ALA A 101 0.08 -6.14 -10.79
C ALA A 101 -0.51 -7.51 -10.45
N ALA A 102 0.08 -8.17 -9.45
CA ALA A 102 -0.43 -9.39 -8.84
C ALA A 102 -0.29 -9.31 -7.32
N PHE A 103 -1.03 -10.15 -6.60
CA PHE A 103 -1.01 -10.19 -5.15
C PHE A 103 -0.95 -11.62 -4.62
N ILE A 104 0.03 -11.89 -3.74
CA ILE A 104 0.12 -13.11 -2.94
C ILE A 104 -0.42 -12.82 -1.55
N GLY A 105 -1.35 -13.65 -1.10
CA GLY A 105 -1.90 -13.65 0.25
C GLY A 105 -2.64 -14.96 0.50
N LYS A 106 -3.24 -15.10 1.68
CA LYS A 106 -3.98 -16.32 2.04
C LYS A 106 -5.38 -15.96 2.55
N ILE A 107 -6.39 -16.66 2.03
CA ILE A 107 -7.80 -16.45 2.34
C ILE A 107 -8.45 -17.74 2.82
N GLY A 108 -9.57 -17.66 3.52
CA GLY A 108 -10.41 -18.80 3.84
C GLY A 108 -11.28 -19.22 2.66
N CYS A 109 -11.94 -20.38 2.80
CA CYS A 109 -12.94 -20.88 1.85
C CYS A 109 -14.33 -20.37 2.23
N ASP A 110 -14.52 -19.04 2.32
CA ASP A 110 -15.73 -18.38 2.80
C ASP A 110 -16.14 -17.20 1.87
N GLU A 111 -17.27 -16.56 2.20
CA GLU A 111 -17.79 -15.43 1.41
C GLU A 111 -16.83 -14.22 1.41
N VAL A 112 -16.12 -13.98 2.52
CA VAL A 112 -15.16 -12.87 2.67
C VAL A 112 -13.96 -13.10 1.76
N GLY A 113 -13.43 -14.32 1.73
CA GLY A 113 -12.33 -14.70 0.84
C GLY A 113 -12.71 -14.67 -0.63
N ASN A 114 -13.91 -15.11 -0.98
CA ASN A 114 -14.44 -15.01 -2.34
C ASN A 114 -14.59 -13.55 -2.77
N PHE A 115 -15.17 -12.71 -1.92
CA PHE A 115 -15.27 -11.26 -2.15
C PHE A 115 -13.88 -10.65 -2.41
N TYR A 116 -12.90 -10.98 -1.55
CA TYR A 116 -11.53 -10.45 -1.69
C TYR A 116 -10.92 -10.82 -3.04
N ARG A 117 -11.05 -12.08 -3.46
CA ARG A 117 -10.59 -12.55 -4.77
C ARG A 117 -11.24 -11.80 -5.92
N GLU A 118 -12.57 -11.64 -5.88
CA GLU A 118 -13.34 -10.95 -6.90
C GLU A 118 -12.98 -9.46 -6.98
N ASP A 119 -12.74 -8.80 -5.84
CA ASP A 119 -12.32 -7.39 -5.80
C ASP A 119 -10.95 -7.21 -6.46
N LEU A 120 -9.97 -8.09 -6.21
CA LEU A 120 -8.68 -8.05 -6.89
C LEU A 120 -8.85 -8.16 -8.41
N ILE A 121 -9.63 -9.13 -8.89
CA ILE A 121 -9.89 -9.34 -10.31
C ILE A 121 -10.56 -8.12 -10.92
N LYS A 122 -11.58 -7.58 -10.27
CA LYS A 122 -12.31 -6.37 -10.70
C LYS A 122 -11.39 -5.16 -10.84
N ASN A 123 -10.38 -5.08 -9.98
CA ASN A 123 -9.38 -4.00 -9.99
C ASN A 123 -8.15 -4.32 -10.85
N ASN A 124 -8.23 -5.32 -11.75
CA ASN A 124 -7.15 -5.75 -12.65
C ASN A 124 -5.87 -6.23 -11.95
N VAL A 125 -5.97 -6.72 -10.72
CA VAL A 125 -4.88 -7.37 -9.99
C VAL A 125 -5.00 -8.88 -10.17
N THR A 126 -3.93 -9.55 -10.60
CA THR A 126 -3.90 -11.01 -10.71
C THR A 126 -3.84 -11.62 -9.29
N PRO A 127 -4.85 -12.39 -8.86
CA PRO A 127 -4.85 -12.99 -7.54
C PRO A 127 -4.01 -14.28 -7.53
N LEU A 128 -2.91 -14.28 -6.78
CA LEU A 128 -2.11 -15.46 -6.46
C LEU A 128 -2.41 -15.91 -5.03
N LEU A 129 -3.70 -16.13 -4.75
CA LEU A 129 -4.21 -16.40 -3.42
C LEU A 129 -4.15 -17.89 -3.07
N LEU A 130 -3.57 -18.17 -1.90
CA LEU A 130 -3.65 -19.48 -1.27
C LEU A 130 -4.93 -19.59 -0.43
N THR A 131 -5.28 -20.81 -0.05
CA THR A 131 -6.45 -21.08 0.79
C THR A 131 -6.05 -21.72 2.11
N SER A 132 -6.74 -21.34 3.18
CA SER A 132 -6.63 -21.91 4.51
C SER A 132 -7.95 -22.57 4.93
N SER A 133 -7.89 -23.44 5.92
CA SER A 133 -9.08 -23.96 6.63
C SER A 133 -9.66 -22.95 7.63
N LEU A 134 -8.90 -21.91 7.97
CA LEU A 134 -9.36 -20.81 8.83
C LEU A 134 -10.27 -19.87 8.05
N MET A 135 -11.11 -19.12 8.76
CA MET A 135 -11.87 -18.01 8.18
C MET A 135 -10.95 -16.94 7.62
N SER A 136 -11.39 -16.29 6.55
CA SER A 136 -10.65 -15.17 5.94
C SER A 136 -10.37 -14.06 6.95
N GLY A 137 -9.22 -13.43 6.81
CA GLY A 137 -8.86 -12.25 7.58
C GLY A 137 -9.83 -11.09 7.29
N CYS A 138 -10.33 -10.46 8.34
CA CYS A 138 -11.21 -9.32 8.21
C CYS A 138 -11.02 -8.31 9.35
N CYS A 139 -11.41 -7.07 9.08
CA CYS A 139 -11.50 -6.03 10.08
C CYS A 139 -12.95 -5.54 10.17
N ILE A 140 -13.65 -5.82 11.28
CA ILE A 140 -14.94 -5.21 11.53
C ILE A 140 -14.70 -3.77 11.98
N VAL A 141 -15.14 -2.82 11.17
CA VAL A 141 -15.02 -1.38 11.42
C VAL A 141 -16.38 -0.88 11.93
N LEU A 142 -16.46 -0.61 13.21
CA LEU A 142 -17.65 -0.10 13.90
C LEU A 142 -17.65 1.43 13.80
N ILE A 143 -18.61 2.00 13.08
CA ILE A 143 -18.71 3.44 12.82
C ILE A 143 -19.86 4.01 13.63
N THR A 144 -19.55 4.90 14.59
CA THR A 144 -20.52 5.60 15.41
C THR A 144 -21.11 6.82 14.70
N PRO A 145 -22.26 7.39 15.16
CA PRO A 145 -22.96 8.49 14.46
C PRO A 145 -22.13 9.77 14.27
N ASP A 146 -21.09 9.99 15.07
CA ASP A 146 -20.13 11.11 14.93
C ASP A 146 -19.01 10.81 13.93
N GLY A 147 -19.04 9.63 13.28
CA GLY A 147 -18.06 9.20 12.28
C GLY A 147 -16.80 8.53 12.84
N GLU A 148 -16.69 8.40 14.18
CA GLU A 148 -15.54 7.72 14.81
C GLU A 148 -15.57 6.22 14.50
N ARG A 149 -14.36 5.63 14.31
CA ARG A 149 -14.19 4.24 13.91
C ARG A 149 -13.44 3.45 14.96
N THR A 150 -14.00 2.31 15.33
CA THR A 150 -13.35 1.33 16.20
C THR A 150 -13.11 0.06 15.40
N PHE A 151 -11.87 -0.41 15.38
CA PHE A 151 -11.43 -1.52 14.55
C PHE A 151 -11.32 -2.79 15.38
N CYS A 152 -11.87 -3.87 14.85
CA CYS A 152 -11.81 -5.23 15.42
C CYS A 152 -11.23 -6.16 14.36
N THR A 153 -9.92 -6.40 14.40
CA THR A 153 -9.17 -7.11 13.36
C THR A 153 -8.98 -8.57 13.75
N TYR A 154 -9.50 -9.47 12.94
CA TYR A 154 -9.22 -10.89 12.95
C TYR A 154 -8.32 -11.24 11.78
N LEU A 155 -7.11 -11.69 12.05
CA LEU A 155 -6.14 -12.01 10.99
C LEU A 155 -6.45 -13.33 10.26
N GLY A 156 -6.97 -14.34 10.96
CA GLY A 156 -7.45 -15.59 10.39
C GLY A 156 -6.51 -16.22 9.37
N ALA A 157 -7.04 -16.54 8.21
CA ALA A 157 -6.30 -17.11 7.10
C ALA A 157 -5.11 -16.26 6.65
N ALA A 158 -5.17 -14.93 6.80
CA ALA A 158 -4.05 -14.07 6.43
C ALA A 158 -2.79 -14.36 7.27
N ALA A 159 -2.96 -14.57 8.59
CA ALA A 159 -1.86 -14.94 9.48
C ALA A 159 -1.45 -16.42 9.37
N ASP A 160 -2.19 -17.23 8.60
CA ASP A 160 -1.83 -18.61 8.28
C ASP A 160 -0.93 -18.73 7.04
N LEU A 161 -0.57 -17.62 6.41
CA LEU A 161 0.49 -17.60 5.38
C LEU A 161 1.83 -17.92 6.05
N ARG A 162 2.56 -18.93 5.53
CA ARG A 162 3.78 -19.45 6.12
C ARG A 162 4.93 -19.48 5.09
N ALA A 163 6.15 -19.67 5.60
CA ALA A 163 7.35 -19.76 4.75
C ALA A 163 7.26 -20.88 3.69
N GLU A 164 6.62 -22.03 4.02
CA GLU A 164 6.40 -23.13 3.07
C GLU A 164 5.45 -22.79 1.92
N ASP A 165 4.60 -21.79 2.09
CA ASP A 165 3.68 -21.30 1.05
C ASP A 165 4.42 -20.47 -0.02
N ILE A 166 5.61 -19.96 0.31
CA ILE A 166 6.42 -19.11 -0.58
C ILE A 166 7.16 -19.97 -1.60
N ARG A 167 6.60 -20.06 -2.80
CA ARG A 167 7.14 -20.83 -3.92
C ARG A 167 7.75 -19.91 -4.96
N LYS A 168 8.95 -20.24 -5.44
CA LYS A 168 9.70 -19.43 -6.42
C LYS A 168 8.92 -19.20 -7.72
N GLU A 169 8.07 -20.16 -8.12
CA GLU A 169 7.26 -20.07 -9.32
C GLU A 169 6.29 -18.88 -9.30
N ALA A 170 5.83 -18.47 -8.12
CA ALA A 170 4.94 -17.31 -7.96
C ALA A 170 5.63 -15.97 -8.25
N PHE A 171 6.97 -15.92 -8.24
CA PHE A 171 7.75 -14.70 -8.49
C PHE A 171 8.25 -14.62 -9.95
N VAL A 172 8.14 -15.70 -10.72
CA VAL A 172 8.64 -15.74 -12.09
C VAL A 172 7.93 -14.71 -12.98
N GLY A 173 8.73 -13.88 -13.65
CA GLY A 173 8.23 -12.86 -14.58
C GLY A 173 7.71 -11.59 -13.93
N TYR A 174 7.96 -11.40 -12.63
CA TYR A 174 7.80 -10.11 -11.96
C TYR A 174 9.15 -9.42 -11.80
N ASP A 175 9.14 -8.10 -11.96
CA ASP A 175 10.35 -7.27 -11.92
C ASP A 175 10.53 -6.58 -10.56
N ILE A 176 9.42 -6.32 -9.86
CA ILE A 176 9.40 -5.69 -8.53
C ILE A 176 8.54 -6.56 -7.62
N CYS A 177 9.01 -6.83 -6.41
CA CYS A 177 8.24 -7.48 -5.35
C CYS A 177 8.09 -6.49 -4.19
N HIS A 178 6.85 -6.08 -3.88
CA HIS A 178 6.51 -5.22 -2.76
C HIS A 178 5.94 -6.03 -1.61
N VAL A 179 6.57 -5.94 -0.45
CA VAL A 179 6.21 -6.70 0.75
C VAL A 179 5.78 -5.73 1.85
N GLU A 180 4.67 -6.00 2.51
CA GLU A 180 4.27 -5.22 3.69
C GLU A 180 5.04 -5.66 4.94
N GLY A 181 5.47 -4.69 5.74
CA GLY A 181 6.26 -4.95 6.94
C GLY A 181 5.50 -5.67 8.05
N TYR A 182 4.16 -5.69 8.03
CA TYR A 182 3.38 -6.47 9.00
C TYR A 182 3.70 -7.97 8.96
N LEU A 183 4.23 -8.49 7.86
CA LEU A 183 4.65 -9.90 7.76
C LEU A 183 5.87 -10.23 8.63
N VAL A 184 6.56 -9.24 9.19
CA VAL A 184 7.68 -9.45 10.11
C VAL A 184 7.27 -10.17 11.41
N GLN A 185 5.99 -10.24 11.72
CA GLN A 185 5.48 -11.04 12.83
C GLN A 185 5.81 -12.54 12.68
N ASP A 186 6.02 -13.01 11.44
CA ASP A 186 6.61 -14.33 11.13
C ASP A 186 7.96 -14.11 10.42
N HIS A 187 9.05 -14.21 11.20
CA HIS A 187 10.42 -13.99 10.71
C HIS A 187 10.80 -14.94 9.58
N GLU A 188 10.38 -16.21 9.64
CA GLU A 188 10.69 -17.21 8.61
C GLU A 188 9.97 -16.89 7.31
N LEU A 189 8.71 -16.48 7.39
CA LEU A 189 7.91 -16.09 6.23
C LEU A 189 8.53 -14.90 5.50
N ILE A 190 8.77 -13.77 6.20
CA ILE A 190 9.25 -12.56 5.55
C ILE A 190 10.67 -12.75 4.98
N GLU A 191 11.57 -13.39 5.72
CA GLU A 191 12.92 -13.67 5.21
C GLU A 191 12.88 -14.56 3.97
N LYS A 192 12.06 -15.61 3.99
CA LYS A 192 11.87 -16.50 2.84
C LYS A 192 11.31 -15.74 1.64
N ALA A 193 10.34 -14.86 1.84
CA ALA A 193 9.72 -14.07 0.78
C ALA A 193 10.72 -13.13 0.11
N LEU A 194 11.44 -12.32 0.91
CA LEU A 194 12.42 -11.36 0.41
C LEU A 194 13.58 -12.06 -0.31
N ARG A 195 14.11 -13.12 0.27
CA ARG A 195 15.17 -13.94 -0.33
C ARG A 195 14.70 -14.53 -1.66
N THR A 196 13.52 -15.16 -1.69
CA THR A 196 12.99 -15.76 -2.92
C THR A 196 12.80 -14.72 -4.02
N ALA A 197 12.27 -13.52 -3.68
CA ALA A 197 12.14 -12.42 -4.63
C ALA A 197 13.51 -12.01 -5.23
N LYS A 198 14.54 -11.87 -4.41
CA LYS A 198 15.91 -11.57 -4.87
C LYS A 198 16.48 -12.68 -5.75
N GLU A 199 16.34 -13.95 -5.37
CA GLU A 199 16.80 -15.10 -6.14
C GLU A 199 16.11 -15.20 -7.52
N GLN A 200 14.87 -14.70 -7.63
CA GLN A 200 14.14 -14.61 -8.91
C GLN A 200 14.40 -13.31 -9.69
N GLY A 201 15.32 -12.47 -9.21
CA GLY A 201 15.74 -11.24 -9.89
C GLY A 201 14.79 -10.04 -9.72
N CYS A 202 13.87 -10.10 -8.76
CA CYS A 202 13.03 -8.95 -8.45
C CYS A 202 13.82 -7.84 -7.74
N THR A 203 13.49 -6.60 -8.05
CA THR A 203 13.75 -5.45 -7.16
C THR A 203 12.83 -5.59 -5.96
N VAL A 204 13.37 -5.67 -4.76
CA VAL A 204 12.58 -5.89 -3.53
C VAL A 204 12.26 -4.58 -2.84
N SER A 205 10.98 -4.34 -2.61
CA SER A 205 10.44 -3.17 -1.92
C SER A 205 9.79 -3.58 -0.61
N LEU A 206 10.07 -2.89 0.48
CA LEU A 206 9.51 -3.11 1.80
C LEU A 206 8.91 -1.81 2.35
N ASP A 207 7.65 -1.84 2.81
CA ASP A 207 7.08 -0.80 3.66
C ASP A 207 7.24 -1.18 5.14
N LEU A 208 7.65 -0.25 6.00
CA LEU A 208 7.91 -0.54 7.41
C LEU A 208 6.65 -0.71 8.27
N ALA A 209 5.49 -0.49 7.70
CA ALA A 209 4.15 -0.76 8.23
C ALA A 209 3.73 0.11 9.43
N SER A 210 4.42 0.05 10.57
CA SER A 210 4.14 0.88 11.75
C SER A 210 5.34 0.97 12.69
N TYR A 211 5.39 2.06 13.47
CA TYR A 211 6.47 2.27 14.44
C TYR A 211 6.55 1.17 15.51
N ASN A 212 5.42 0.56 15.91
CA ASN A 212 5.40 -0.55 16.86
C ASN A 212 6.09 -1.78 16.26
N VAL A 213 5.74 -2.14 15.02
CA VAL A 213 6.37 -3.24 14.28
C VAL A 213 7.87 -3.03 14.16
N VAL A 214 8.30 -1.80 13.85
CA VAL A 214 9.73 -1.45 13.77
C VAL A 214 10.42 -1.60 15.11
N ASN A 215 9.84 -1.07 16.19
CA ASN A 215 10.44 -1.16 17.52
C ASN A 215 10.60 -2.60 18.01
N GLU A 216 9.57 -3.43 17.81
CA GLU A 216 9.58 -4.84 18.24
C GLU A 216 10.56 -5.69 17.45
N ASN A 217 10.85 -5.33 16.18
CA ASN A 217 11.64 -6.14 15.27
C ASN A 217 12.89 -5.42 14.72
N HIS A 218 13.35 -4.37 15.42
CA HIS A 218 14.34 -3.42 14.93
C HIS A 218 15.61 -4.07 14.34
N GLN A 219 16.29 -4.95 15.10
CA GLN A 219 17.54 -5.57 14.65
C GLN A 219 17.29 -6.54 13.47
N PHE A 220 16.20 -7.30 13.52
CA PHE A 220 15.84 -8.22 12.45
C PHE A 220 15.51 -7.47 11.14
N LEU A 221 14.78 -6.36 11.22
CA LEU A 221 14.50 -5.49 10.07
C LEU A 221 15.79 -4.91 9.46
N LYS A 222 16.75 -4.49 10.29
CA LYS A 222 18.06 -4.04 9.79
C LYS A 222 18.77 -5.11 8.98
N ASP A 223 18.81 -6.33 9.49
CA ASP A 223 19.46 -7.46 8.83
C ASP A 223 18.75 -7.81 7.52
N LEU A 224 17.41 -7.77 7.49
CA LEU A 224 16.61 -8.02 6.28
C LEU A 224 16.85 -6.94 5.21
N ILE A 225 16.79 -5.66 5.61
CA ILE A 225 16.97 -4.53 4.70
C ILE A 225 18.36 -4.61 4.08
N TYR A 226 19.40 -4.76 4.87
CA TYR A 226 20.77 -4.85 4.37
C TYR A 226 21.00 -6.02 3.39
N LYS A 227 20.35 -7.18 3.64
CA LYS A 227 20.56 -8.39 2.84
C LYS A 227 19.72 -8.45 1.57
N TYR A 228 18.49 -7.95 1.61
CA TYR A 228 17.49 -8.31 0.60
C TYR A 228 16.72 -7.14 0.01
N VAL A 229 16.66 -5.97 0.67
CA VAL A 229 15.74 -4.90 0.28
C VAL A 229 16.46 -3.83 -0.55
N ASP A 230 15.86 -3.48 -1.69
CA ASP A 230 16.36 -2.43 -2.58
C ASP A 230 15.63 -1.10 -2.36
N ILE A 231 14.35 -1.15 -1.96
CA ILE A 231 13.52 0.05 -1.78
C ILE A 231 12.83 -0.02 -0.42
N VAL A 232 13.01 1.00 0.41
CA VAL A 232 12.35 1.12 1.71
C VAL A 232 11.38 2.28 1.71
N PHE A 233 10.12 2.01 2.11
CA PHE A 233 9.13 3.03 2.43
C PHE A 233 8.95 3.12 3.94
N ALA A 234 8.98 4.34 4.46
CA ALA A 234 8.69 4.64 5.85
C ALA A 234 7.87 5.94 5.95
N ASN A 235 7.08 6.09 7.01
CA ASN A 235 6.59 7.38 7.43
C ASN A 235 7.53 8.01 8.47
N GLU A 236 7.17 9.17 9.00
CA GLU A 236 7.97 9.91 9.98
C GLU A 236 8.21 9.10 11.27
N ASP A 237 7.15 8.49 11.81
CA ASP A 237 7.23 7.71 13.06
C ASP A 237 8.00 6.39 12.86
N GLU A 238 7.79 5.71 11.74
CA GLU A 238 8.51 4.48 11.37
C GLU A 238 9.99 4.76 11.14
N SER A 239 10.33 5.84 10.42
CA SER A 239 11.71 6.23 10.17
C SER A 239 12.44 6.62 11.46
N PHE A 240 11.74 7.31 12.39
CA PHE A 240 12.26 7.62 13.70
C PHE A 240 12.46 6.35 14.55
N ALA A 241 11.49 5.44 14.58
CA ALA A 241 11.63 4.17 15.29
C ALA A 241 12.81 3.33 14.76
N TYR A 242 13.09 3.42 13.45
CA TYR A 242 14.18 2.68 12.81
C TYR A 242 15.56 3.32 13.01
N THR A 243 15.66 4.66 12.98
CA THR A 243 16.94 5.38 12.95
C THR A 243 17.23 6.22 14.19
N HIS A 244 16.21 6.62 14.94
CA HIS A 244 16.24 7.65 16.00
C HIS A 244 16.69 9.03 15.51
N LEU A 245 16.50 9.33 14.21
CA LEU A 245 16.89 10.56 13.55
C LEU A 245 15.66 11.32 13.04
N ASN A 246 15.82 12.62 12.77
CA ASN A 246 14.79 13.37 12.05
C ASN A 246 14.63 12.84 10.60
N PRO A 247 13.52 13.14 9.90
CA PRO A 247 13.22 12.54 8.60
C PRO A 247 14.28 12.76 7.51
N GLU A 248 14.96 13.92 7.48
CA GLU A 248 16.01 14.22 6.49
C GLU A 248 17.26 13.38 6.74
N GLU A 249 17.68 13.25 7.99
CA GLU A 249 18.79 12.37 8.39
C GLU A 249 18.40 10.89 8.29
N ALA A 250 17.15 10.56 8.62
CA ALA A 250 16.63 9.20 8.54
C ALA A 250 16.66 8.65 7.11
N VAL A 251 16.21 9.43 6.12
CA VAL A 251 16.25 8.99 4.70
C VAL A 251 17.67 8.75 4.22
N GLU A 252 18.63 9.54 4.71
CA GLU A 252 20.06 9.34 4.41
C GLU A 252 20.61 8.05 5.04
N ASN A 253 20.28 7.81 6.33
CA ASN A 253 20.69 6.61 7.05
C ASN A 253 20.12 5.33 6.41
N ILE A 254 18.84 5.35 6.05
CA ILE A 254 18.17 4.21 5.38
C ILE A 254 18.77 3.97 4.00
N ALA A 255 19.03 5.03 3.21
CA ALA A 255 19.66 4.92 1.89
C ALA A 255 21.12 4.43 1.92
N GLY A 256 21.75 4.42 3.08
CA GLY A 256 23.05 3.75 3.29
C GLY A 256 22.93 2.21 3.38
N GLN A 257 21.71 1.68 3.44
CA GLN A 257 21.42 0.25 3.62
C GLN A 257 20.64 -0.35 2.44
N CYS A 258 20.06 0.48 1.56
CA CYS A 258 19.27 0.06 0.39
C CYS A 258 19.53 1.02 -0.79
N ASP A 259 19.01 0.69 -1.98
CA ASP A 259 19.21 1.52 -3.18
C ASP A 259 18.36 2.79 -3.15
N ILE A 260 17.11 2.71 -2.71
CA ILE A 260 16.16 3.82 -2.67
C ILE A 260 15.48 3.85 -1.30
N ALA A 261 15.59 4.98 -0.62
CA ALA A 261 14.88 5.25 0.63
C ALA A 261 13.82 6.33 0.44
N ILE A 262 12.63 6.11 0.99
CA ILE A 262 11.53 7.05 0.99
C ILE A 262 11.05 7.29 2.42
N VAL A 263 10.99 8.56 2.85
CA VAL A 263 10.40 8.96 4.13
C VAL A 263 9.25 9.94 3.89
N LYS A 264 8.04 9.48 4.15
CA LYS A 264 6.78 10.24 4.02
C LYS A 264 6.60 11.11 5.27
N VAL A 265 6.40 12.42 5.10
CA VAL A 265 6.30 13.39 6.21
C VAL A 265 4.95 14.15 6.21
N GLY A 266 3.89 13.45 5.86
CA GLY A 266 2.52 13.95 5.87
C GLY A 266 2.34 15.22 5.02
N LYS A 267 1.81 16.28 5.60
CA LYS A 267 1.56 17.57 4.90
C LYS A 267 2.84 18.25 4.40
N ARG A 268 4.00 17.83 4.84
CA ARG A 268 5.30 18.32 4.33
C ARG A 268 5.79 17.57 3.09
N GLY A 269 5.08 16.49 2.69
CA GLY A 269 5.40 15.70 1.51
C GLY A 269 6.25 14.48 1.81
N SER A 270 7.36 14.31 1.09
CA SER A 270 8.26 13.16 1.26
C SER A 270 9.69 13.49 0.87
N TYR A 271 10.64 12.77 1.46
CA TYR A 271 12.03 12.72 1.06
C TYR A 271 12.28 11.41 0.30
N VAL A 272 12.91 11.51 -0.87
CA VAL A 272 13.30 10.36 -1.71
C VAL A 272 14.78 10.44 -1.97
N ARG A 273 15.53 9.39 -1.62
CA ARG A 273 16.99 9.35 -1.78
C ARG A 273 17.46 8.10 -2.53
N GLN A 274 18.39 8.30 -3.45
CA GLN A 274 19.17 7.25 -4.11
C GLN A 274 20.62 7.70 -4.25
N GLY A 275 21.54 7.00 -3.60
CA GLY A 275 22.94 7.41 -3.57
C GLY A 275 23.10 8.85 -3.09
N ASN A 276 23.70 9.72 -3.90
CA ASN A 276 23.89 11.14 -3.58
C ASN A 276 22.72 12.05 -3.99
N GLN A 277 21.69 11.51 -4.63
CA GLN A 277 20.52 12.29 -5.07
C GLN A 277 19.46 12.30 -3.99
N LEU A 278 19.13 13.47 -3.47
CA LEU A 278 18.03 13.69 -2.53
C LEU A 278 16.98 14.59 -3.20
N HIS A 279 15.73 14.15 -3.17
CA HIS A 279 14.58 14.91 -3.63
C HIS A 279 13.63 15.15 -2.45
N HIS A 280 13.28 16.40 -2.21
CA HIS A 280 12.14 16.75 -1.38
C HIS A 280 10.95 17.00 -2.31
N ILE A 281 9.87 16.23 -2.12
CA ILE A 281 8.63 16.31 -2.90
C ILE A 281 7.57 16.95 -1.99
N GLY A 282 7.11 18.14 -2.34
CA GLY A 282 6.05 18.81 -1.59
C GLY A 282 4.71 18.06 -1.68
N ALA A 283 3.90 18.15 -0.63
CA ALA A 283 2.55 17.60 -0.67
C ALA A 283 1.63 18.44 -1.60
N ILE A 284 0.59 17.80 -2.15
CA ILE A 284 -0.48 18.53 -2.80
C ILE A 284 -1.44 19.10 -1.74
N THR A 285 -2.12 20.21 -2.08
CA THR A 285 -3.20 20.71 -1.24
C THR A 285 -4.36 19.73 -1.26
N SER A 286 -4.75 19.24 -0.10
CA SER A 286 -5.84 18.28 0.08
C SER A 286 -6.62 18.59 1.37
N ASN A 287 -7.92 18.26 1.36
CA ASN A 287 -8.75 18.32 2.55
C ASN A 287 -8.80 16.94 3.20
N CYS A 288 -7.99 16.72 4.23
CA CYS A 288 -7.86 15.41 4.86
C CYS A 288 -9.12 15.05 5.66
N LEU A 289 -9.86 14.05 5.18
CA LEU A 289 -10.99 13.43 5.86
C LEU A 289 -10.56 12.14 6.58
N ASP A 290 -9.70 11.32 5.93
CA ASP A 290 -9.25 10.02 6.42
C ASP A 290 -7.84 9.76 5.90
N SER A 291 -6.89 9.45 6.77
CA SER A 291 -5.50 9.15 6.37
C SER A 291 -5.25 7.68 6.05
N THR A 292 -6.27 6.82 6.17
CA THR A 292 -6.16 5.38 5.89
C THR A 292 -5.68 5.13 4.46
N GLY A 293 -4.67 4.29 4.31
CA GLY A 293 -4.11 3.91 3.01
C GLY A 293 -3.28 4.97 2.29
N ALA A 294 -3.06 6.16 2.88
CA ALA A 294 -2.24 7.19 2.25
C ALA A 294 -0.82 6.70 1.95
N GLY A 295 -0.23 5.93 2.86
CA GLY A 295 1.07 5.27 2.68
C GLY A 295 1.05 4.27 1.54
N ASP A 296 0.01 3.44 1.47
CA ASP A 296 -0.14 2.39 0.47
C ASP A 296 -0.30 2.99 -0.94
N LEU A 297 -1.16 4.03 -1.06
CA LEU A 297 -1.37 4.69 -2.35
C LEU A 297 -0.15 5.50 -2.77
N TYR A 298 0.59 6.09 -1.82
CA TYR A 298 1.89 6.67 -2.11
C TYR A 298 2.84 5.63 -2.72
N ALA A 299 3.02 4.49 -2.05
CA ALA A 299 3.88 3.40 -2.52
C ALA A 299 3.41 2.88 -3.88
N GLY A 300 2.10 2.71 -4.07
CA GLY A 300 1.50 2.29 -5.35
C GLY A 300 1.77 3.26 -6.49
N GLY A 301 1.57 4.55 -6.28
CA GLY A 301 1.87 5.60 -7.26
C GLY A 301 3.37 5.68 -7.58
N PHE A 302 4.22 5.62 -6.56
CA PHE A 302 5.67 5.60 -6.70
C PHE A 302 6.16 4.40 -7.52
N LEU A 303 5.75 3.19 -7.13
CA LEU A 303 6.15 1.94 -7.80
C LEU A 303 5.58 1.83 -9.20
N HIS A 304 4.36 2.35 -9.45
CA HIS A 304 3.82 2.46 -10.81
C HIS A 304 4.74 3.31 -11.69
N ALA A 305 5.08 4.53 -11.25
CA ALA A 305 5.93 5.44 -11.99
C ALA A 305 7.35 4.86 -12.20
N LEU A 306 7.90 4.20 -11.17
CA LEU A 306 9.20 3.51 -11.26
C LEU A 306 9.15 2.36 -12.28
N SER A 307 8.05 1.57 -12.30
CA SER A 307 7.83 0.48 -13.24
C SER A 307 7.73 0.96 -14.69
N ASP A 308 7.27 2.19 -14.89
CA ASP A 308 7.16 2.87 -16.18
C ASP A 308 8.45 3.62 -16.59
N GLY A 309 9.49 3.57 -15.74
CA GLY A 309 10.83 4.13 -16.01
C GLY A 309 10.94 5.64 -15.79
N PHE A 310 10.09 6.23 -14.95
CA PHE A 310 10.22 7.64 -14.57
C PHE A 310 11.41 7.85 -13.63
N ASP A 311 11.95 9.07 -13.60
CA ASP A 311 12.92 9.47 -12.62
C ASP A 311 12.31 9.53 -11.20
N LEU A 312 13.17 9.51 -10.17
CA LEU A 312 12.72 9.42 -8.78
C LEU A 312 11.89 10.61 -8.32
N ARG A 313 12.14 11.80 -8.85
CA ARG A 313 11.33 12.97 -8.54
C ARG A 313 9.89 12.77 -8.99
N ARG A 314 9.70 12.31 -10.23
CA ARG A 314 8.36 12.01 -10.77
C ARG A 314 7.70 10.83 -10.08
N CYS A 315 8.48 9.82 -9.68
CA CYS A 315 7.95 8.73 -8.85
C CYS A 315 7.36 9.28 -7.55
N GLY A 316 8.09 10.15 -6.85
CA GLY A 316 7.61 10.81 -5.64
C GLY A 316 6.39 11.72 -5.89
N GLU A 317 6.36 12.45 -7.01
CA GLU A 317 5.22 13.30 -7.38
C GLU A 317 3.94 12.49 -7.61
N ILE A 318 4.01 11.38 -8.36
CA ILE A 318 2.84 10.48 -8.58
C ILE A 318 2.40 9.83 -7.26
N GLY A 319 3.34 9.36 -6.42
CA GLY A 319 3.04 8.85 -5.09
C GLY A 319 2.33 9.89 -4.22
N THR A 320 2.84 11.12 -4.21
CA THR A 320 2.25 12.25 -3.45
C THR A 320 0.83 12.59 -3.94
N ILE A 321 0.59 12.57 -5.25
CA ILE A 321 -0.73 12.84 -5.82
C ILE A 321 -1.72 11.74 -5.40
N ALA A 322 -1.35 10.47 -5.54
CA ALA A 322 -2.21 9.35 -5.14
C ALA A 322 -2.55 9.39 -3.64
N ALA A 323 -1.54 9.64 -2.79
CA ALA A 323 -1.73 9.80 -1.35
C ALA A 323 -2.60 11.02 -1.01
N GLY A 324 -2.39 12.17 -1.68
CA GLY A 324 -3.15 13.37 -1.41
C GLY A 324 -4.62 13.28 -1.85
N ARG A 325 -4.93 12.45 -2.87
CA ARG A 325 -6.31 12.20 -3.29
C ARG A 325 -7.04 11.22 -2.39
N VAL A 326 -6.35 10.20 -1.88
CA VAL A 326 -7.03 9.23 -1.00
C VAL A 326 -7.40 9.84 0.35
N VAL A 327 -6.64 10.77 0.88
CA VAL A 327 -7.00 11.39 2.17
C VAL A 327 -8.24 12.28 2.08
N GLU A 328 -8.72 12.61 0.88
CA GLU A 328 -9.95 13.40 0.65
C GLU A 328 -11.23 12.54 0.68
N ILE A 329 -11.09 11.23 0.81
CA ILE A 329 -12.22 10.29 0.90
C ILE A 329 -12.11 9.42 2.15
N VAL A 330 -13.19 8.69 2.43
CA VAL A 330 -13.23 7.70 3.49
C VAL A 330 -12.82 6.34 2.92
N GLY A 331 -11.76 5.72 3.49
CA GLY A 331 -11.19 4.44 3.00
C GLY A 331 -10.22 4.61 1.84
N THR A 332 -9.95 3.52 1.11
CA THR A 332 -8.83 3.45 0.15
C THR A 332 -9.27 3.37 -1.33
N LYS A 333 -10.58 3.39 -1.60
CA LYS A 333 -11.11 3.17 -2.96
C LYS A 333 -11.45 4.50 -3.64
N LEU A 334 -10.50 5.04 -4.37
CA LEU A 334 -10.69 6.27 -5.14
C LEU A 334 -11.75 6.09 -6.25
N PRO A 335 -12.55 7.13 -6.55
CA PRO A 335 -13.45 7.14 -7.71
C PRO A 335 -12.68 7.05 -9.04
N GLU A 336 -13.34 6.54 -10.08
CA GLU A 336 -12.72 6.36 -11.40
C GLU A 336 -12.26 7.70 -12.02
N GLU A 337 -13.00 8.78 -11.77
CA GLU A 337 -12.64 10.13 -12.25
C GLU A 337 -11.30 10.60 -11.66
N THR A 338 -11.02 10.24 -10.41
CA THR A 338 -9.74 10.56 -9.74
C THR A 338 -8.60 9.72 -10.34
N TRP A 339 -8.85 8.43 -10.60
CA TRP A 339 -7.87 7.61 -11.32
C TRP A 339 -7.58 8.13 -12.72
N ASP A 340 -8.60 8.59 -13.45
CA ASP A 340 -8.44 9.23 -14.76
C ASP A 340 -7.58 10.49 -14.68
N GLU A 341 -7.75 11.31 -13.67
CA GLU A 341 -6.90 12.49 -13.42
C GLU A 341 -5.43 12.07 -13.28
N ILE A 342 -5.14 11.11 -12.40
CA ILE A 342 -3.76 10.66 -12.15
C ILE A 342 -3.15 10.02 -13.41
N ARG A 343 -3.91 9.18 -14.12
CA ARG A 343 -3.49 8.58 -15.41
C ARG A 343 -3.13 9.65 -16.46
N ARG A 344 -3.89 10.75 -16.54
CA ARG A 344 -3.55 11.89 -17.44
C ARG A 344 -2.24 12.55 -17.04
N ILE A 345 -1.96 12.72 -15.76
CA ILE A 345 -0.68 13.27 -15.28
C ILE A 345 0.49 12.33 -15.66
N CYS A 346 0.34 11.03 -15.45
CA CYS A 346 1.33 10.05 -15.88
C CYS A 346 1.58 10.12 -17.41
N ALA A 347 0.52 10.25 -18.21
CA ALA A 347 0.62 10.36 -19.67
C ALA A 347 1.36 11.64 -20.10
N LEU A 348 1.12 12.77 -19.42
CA LEU A 348 1.85 14.02 -19.67
C LEU A 348 3.35 13.86 -19.37
N TYR A 349 3.72 13.23 -18.25
CA TYR A 349 5.11 13.00 -17.90
C TYR A 349 5.82 12.09 -18.93
N ARG A 350 5.15 11.06 -19.44
CA ARG A 350 5.67 10.24 -20.57
C ARG A 350 5.92 11.07 -21.82
N GLY A 351 5.00 11.97 -22.18
CA GLY A 351 5.13 12.86 -23.32
C GLY A 351 6.35 13.79 -23.25
N PHE A 352 6.69 14.29 -22.06
CA PHE A 352 7.89 15.11 -21.83
C PHE A 352 9.19 14.29 -21.97
N MET A 353 9.21 13.04 -21.45
CA MET A 353 10.40 12.18 -21.57
C MET A 353 10.76 11.88 -23.03
N HIS A 354 9.77 11.75 -23.91
CA HIS A 354 10.03 11.54 -25.33
C HIS A 354 10.63 12.77 -26.04
N LYS A 355 10.26 13.98 -25.62
CA LYS A 355 10.79 15.22 -26.22
C LYS A 355 12.23 15.54 -25.82
N LEU A 356 12.70 15.02 -24.68
CA LEU A 356 14.07 15.24 -24.17
C LEU A 356 15.11 14.25 -24.74
N LYS A 357 14.68 13.21 -25.46
CA LYS A 357 15.57 12.21 -26.08
C LYS A 357 15.88 12.49 -27.56
N PHE A 358 15.44 13.63 -28.08
CA PHE A 358 15.77 14.20 -29.39
C PHE A 358 16.34 15.61 -29.22
#